data_1b83533804aec9d5a8a0e27c71f891f3
#
_entry.id   1b83533804aec9d5a8a0e27c71f891f3
#
_cell.length_a   1.000
_cell.length_b   1.000
_cell.length_c   1.000
_cell.angle_alpha   90.00
_cell.angle_beta   90.00
_cell.angle_gamma   90.00
#
_symmetry.space_group_name_H-M   'P 1'
#
loop_
_entity.id
_entity.type
_entity.pdbx_description
1 polymer ?
#
loop_
_entity_poly.entity_id
_entity_poly.type
_entity_poly.pdbx_seq_one_letter_code
_entity_poly.pdbx_strand_id
1 'polypeptide(L)'
;MTFRMSDLSDLARKRVAVAAYYFVPGLVFASWASRIPDVKHLLHLNNGQLGSILLAIPLGQLLMMGFSGVLVSKLGSKKMLVVAEVFYAAVLLAMGCSSTVFHLTLSLVGFGMMANLMNIATNTQACLVEKLYGCNIMSSFHGLWSLGGFAGGIVGAVFANTVLPIEAHFGTVLALSLLILAAGFHFLVNDEQARAEEEDVPKFSFRTIDPVLFLLGLMGFAGMFCEGTVYDWSGVYFTSVVKPDEVFIRAGYVAGMGAMTLGRFLADGFVTRYGAARVLKVCGLLILCGLLLATLLPYLVTATLGFLLVGFGISSSVPICYSIAGKLGTVKASIAITIVSSISFFGFLVGPPVIGWLAEVSGLRMAISIAACLGLMIAFVATKVSKRISIDTDSRANAF
;
A
#
# COMPACT_ATOMS: atom_id res chain seq x y z
N MET A 1 7.62 -29.55 -24.77
CA MET A 1 6.44 -28.70 -24.94
C MET A 1 6.85 -27.54 -25.83
N THR A 2 6.47 -27.56 -27.12
CA THR A 2 6.89 -26.55 -28.12
C THR A 2 5.96 -25.33 -27.98
N PHE A 3 6.49 -24.26 -27.37
CA PHE A 3 5.82 -22.95 -27.32
C PHE A 3 5.71 -22.37 -28.73
N ARG A 4 4.49 -22.09 -29.18
CA ARG A 4 4.25 -21.38 -30.45
C ARG A 4 4.32 -19.86 -30.22
N MET A 5 4.72 -19.06 -31.24
CA MET A 5 4.75 -17.60 -31.16
C MET A 5 3.36 -16.98 -30.82
N SER A 6 2.27 -17.67 -31.21
CA SER A 6 0.89 -17.32 -30.81
C SER A 6 0.68 -17.37 -29.30
N ASP A 7 1.30 -18.32 -28.63
CA ASP A 7 1.14 -18.56 -27.19
C ASP A 7 1.88 -17.48 -26.38
N LEU A 8 3.03 -17.00 -26.88
CA LEU A 8 3.74 -15.87 -26.29
C LEU A 8 2.95 -14.56 -26.36
N SER A 9 2.21 -14.33 -27.47
CA SER A 9 1.34 -13.15 -27.59
C SER A 9 0.13 -13.21 -26.65
N ASP A 10 -0.47 -14.38 -26.45
CA ASP A 10 -1.59 -14.58 -25.52
C ASP A 10 -1.15 -14.42 -24.07
N LEU A 11 -0.01 -15.01 -23.72
CA LEU A 11 0.58 -14.89 -22.40
C LEU A 11 0.96 -13.43 -22.04
N ALA A 12 1.51 -12.70 -23.00
CA ALA A 12 1.80 -11.27 -22.83
C ALA A 12 0.53 -10.44 -22.59
N ARG A 13 -0.57 -10.74 -23.33
CA ARG A 13 -1.88 -10.09 -23.14
C ARG A 13 -2.45 -10.35 -21.74
N LYS A 14 -2.36 -11.58 -21.22
CA LYS A 14 -2.76 -11.93 -19.85
C LYS A 14 -1.96 -11.13 -18.81
N ARG A 15 -0.63 -11.03 -18.99
CA ARG A 15 0.23 -10.23 -18.12
C ARG A 15 -0.15 -8.76 -18.12
N VAL A 16 -0.35 -8.17 -19.31
CA VAL A 16 -0.76 -6.76 -19.44
C VAL A 16 -2.13 -6.52 -18.82
N ALA A 17 -3.08 -7.45 -18.99
CA ALA A 17 -4.39 -7.36 -18.37
C ALA A 17 -4.27 -7.32 -16.83
N VAL A 18 -3.58 -8.30 -16.22
CA VAL A 18 -3.38 -8.33 -14.77
C VAL A 18 -2.61 -7.10 -14.29
N ALA A 19 -1.61 -6.62 -15.05
CA ALA A 19 -0.91 -5.38 -14.76
C ALA A 19 -1.85 -4.16 -14.73
N ALA A 20 -2.80 -4.07 -15.67
CA ALA A 20 -3.82 -3.01 -15.69
C ALA A 20 -4.74 -3.09 -14.46
N TYR A 21 -5.12 -4.31 -14.04
CA TYR A 21 -5.90 -4.56 -12.81
C TYR A 21 -5.11 -4.32 -11.50
N TYR A 22 -3.79 -4.18 -11.54
CA TYR A 22 -3.01 -3.64 -10.43
C TYR A 22 -2.88 -2.10 -10.49
N PHE A 23 -2.83 -1.54 -11.70
CA PHE A 23 -2.69 -0.09 -11.88
C PHE A 23 -3.96 0.66 -11.47
N VAL A 24 -5.15 0.18 -11.85
CA VAL A 24 -6.43 0.85 -11.57
C VAL A 24 -6.66 1.09 -10.08
N PRO A 25 -6.52 0.10 -9.18
CA PRO A 25 -6.69 0.35 -7.75
C PRO A 25 -5.71 1.37 -7.17
N GLY A 26 -4.48 1.39 -7.65
CA GLY A 26 -3.52 2.42 -7.27
C GLY A 26 -3.99 3.82 -7.69
N LEU A 27 -4.47 3.97 -8.92
CA LEU A 27 -5.03 5.21 -9.46
C LEU A 27 -6.24 5.68 -8.63
N VAL A 28 -7.17 4.78 -8.33
CA VAL A 28 -8.40 5.06 -7.57
C VAL A 28 -8.07 5.48 -6.13
N PHE A 29 -7.19 4.73 -5.45
CA PHE A 29 -6.78 5.04 -4.08
C PHE A 29 -6.08 6.40 -4.00
N ALA A 30 -5.16 6.69 -4.90
CA ALA A 30 -4.42 7.93 -4.92
C ALA A 30 -5.30 9.14 -5.27
N SER A 31 -6.33 8.93 -6.09
CA SER A 31 -7.33 9.96 -6.37
C SER A 31 -8.07 10.36 -5.10
N TRP A 32 -8.47 9.40 -4.26
CA TRP A 32 -9.01 9.68 -2.93
C TRP A 32 -7.98 10.43 -2.06
N ALA A 33 -6.79 9.85 -1.87
CA ALA A 33 -5.76 10.39 -0.98
C ALA A 33 -5.39 11.84 -1.33
N SER A 34 -5.32 12.17 -2.61
CA SER A 34 -5.01 13.53 -3.08
C SER A 34 -6.10 14.57 -2.76
N ARG A 35 -7.33 14.12 -2.50
CA ARG A 35 -8.49 14.97 -2.21
C ARG A 35 -8.88 15.01 -0.73
N ILE A 36 -8.17 14.31 0.14
CA ILE A 36 -8.41 14.36 1.59
C ILE A 36 -8.41 15.79 2.15
N PRO A 37 -7.48 16.70 1.77
CA PRO A 37 -7.53 18.08 2.25
C PRO A 37 -8.81 18.81 1.83
N ASP A 38 -9.28 18.59 0.60
CA ASP A 38 -10.48 19.25 0.06
C ASP A 38 -11.74 18.74 0.79
N VAL A 39 -11.85 17.44 1.01
CA VAL A 39 -12.95 16.81 1.76
C VAL A 39 -12.95 17.25 3.23
N LYS A 40 -11.77 17.35 3.86
CA LYS A 40 -11.63 17.87 5.22
C LYS A 40 -12.18 19.31 5.31
N HIS A 41 -11.83 20.15 4.34
CA HIS A 41 -12.31 21.54 4.29
C HIS A 41 -13.83 21.59 4.04
N LEU A 42 -14.33 20.82 3.07
CA LEU A 42 -15.74 20.80 2.69
C LEU A 42 -16.67 20.39 3.86
N LEU A 43 -16.25 19.39 4.63
CA LEU A 43 -17.00 18.86 5.77
C LEU A 43 -16.62 19.50 7.12
N HIS A 44 -15.78 20.56 7.11
CA HIS A 44 -15.31 21.28 8.30
C HIS A 44 -14.74 20.36 9.39
N LEU A 45 -13.97 19.32 9.02
CA LEU A 45 -13.44 18.34 9.97
C LEU A 45 -12.22 18.88 10.69
N ASN A 46 -12.13 18.64 12.00
CA ASN A 46 -10.88 18.78 12.73
C ASN A 46 -9.96 17.56 12.47
N ASN A 47 -8.71 17.59 12.96
CA ASN A 47 -7.74 16.52 12.71
C ASN A 47 -8.14 15.21 13.38
N GLY A 48 -8.68 15.25 14.59
CA GLY A 48 -9.17 14.07 15.32
C GLY A 48 -10.34 13.39 14.62
N GLN A 49 -11.31 14.19 14.14
CA GLN A 49 -12.43 13.69 13.34
C GLN A 49 -11.98 13.06 12.04
N LEU A 50 -11.08 13.73 11.29
CA LEU A 50 -10.53 13.18 10.06
C LEU A 50 -9.83 11.83 10.33
N GLY A 51 -8.94 11.76 11.31
CA GLY A 51 -8.24 10.52 11.66
C GLY A 51 -9.20 9.39 12.03
N SER A 52 -10.27 9.70 12.77
CA SER A 52 -11.30 8.72 13.14
C SER A 52 -12.09 8.22 11.92
N ILE A 53 -12.41 9.10 10.98
CA ILE A 53 -13.12 8.75 9.74
C ILE A 53 -12.23 7.89 8.82
N LEU A 54 -10.94 8.22 8.71
CA LEU A 54 -10.00 7.46 7.89
C LEU A 54 -9.82 6.01 8.38
N LEU A 55 -10.04 5.74 9.67
CA LEU A 55 -10.09 4.38 10.23
C LEU A 55 -11.17 3.50 9.55
N ALA A 56 -12.17 4.09 8.93
CA ALA A 56 -13.25 3.35 8.27
C ALA A 56 -12.75 2.46 7.12
N ILE A 57 -11.71 2.87 6.38
CA ILE A 57 -11.12 2.06 5.29
C ILE A 57 -10.56 0.74 5.83
N PRO A 58 -9.59 0.73 6.76
CA PRO A 58 -9.05 -0.52 7.28
C PRO A 58 -10.07 -1.34 8.08
N LEU A 59 -11.08 -0.72 8.71
CA LEU A 59 -12.19 -1.45 9.31
C LEU A 59 -13.03 -2.16 8.25
N GLY A 60 -13.32 -1.51 7.12
CA GLY A 60 -13.98 -2.14 5.97
C GLY A 60 -13.18 -3.34 5.43
N GLN A 61 -11.86 -3.21 5.34
CA GLN A 61 -10.98 -4.31 4.94
C GLN A 61 -11.07 -5.49 5.91
N LEU A 62 -11.06 -5.24 7.22
CA LEU A 62 -11.20 -6.28 8.24
C LEU A 62 -12.55 -6.98 8.18
N LEU A 63 -13.65 -6.23 8.01
CA LEU A 63 -14.99 -6.79 7.86
C LEU A 63 -15.10 -7.75 6.67
N MET A 64 -14.44 -7.42 5.55
CA MET A 64 -14.50 -8.23 4.34
C MET A 64 -13.50 -9.40 4.35
N MET A 65 -12.45 -9.35 5.17
CA MET A 65 -11.35 -10.32 5.17
C MET A 65 -11.81 -11.77 5.36
N GLY A 66 -12.81 -12.00 6.21
CA GLY A 66 -13.37 -13.34 6.43
C GLY A 66 -14.19 -13.88 5.24
N PHE A 67 -14.65 -13.02 4.35
CA PHE A 67 -15.53 -13.39 3.23
C PHE A 67 -14.79 -13.43 1.89
N SER A 68 -13.78 -12.59 1.71
CA SER A 68 -13.09 -12.42 0.42
C SER A 68 -12.52 -13.72 -0.14
N GLY A 69 -11.82 -14.50 0.69
CA GLY A 69 -11.26 -15.79 0.26
C GLY A 69 -12.34 -16.78 -0.18
N VAL A 70 -13.44 -16.86 0.60
CA VAL A 70 -14.59 -17.73 0.28
C VAL A 70 -15.29 -17.30 -1.01
N LEU A 71 -15.48 -16.00 -1.22
CA LEU A 71 -16.10 -15.48 -2.45
C LEU A 71 -15.23 -15.77 -3.67
N VAL A 72 -13.91 -15.52 -3.56
CA VAL A 72 -12.97 -15.78 -4.65
C VAL A 72 -12.90 -17.28 -4.97
N SER A 73 -12.84 -18.16 -3.96
CA SER A 73 -12.79 -19.61 -4.17
C SER A 73 -14.09 -20.16 -4.78
N LYS A 74 -15.26 -19.66 -4.33
CA LYS A 74 -16.57 -20.16 -4.81
C LYS A 74 -17.00 -19.58 -6.16
N LEU A 75 -16.77 -18.29 -6.39
CA LEU A 75 -17.27 -17.56 -7.56
C LEU A 75 -16.21 -17.33 -8.65
N GLY A 76 -14.96 -17.59 -8.34
CA GLY A 76 -13.81 -17.43 -9.22
C GLY A 76 -13.16 -16.05 -9.11
N SER A 77 -11.82 -16.02 -9.20
CA SER A 77 -11.05 -14.79 -9.05
C SER A 77 -11.34 -13.79 -10.15
N LYS A 78 -11.53 -14.22 -11.39
CA LYS A 78 -11.87 -13.34 -12.53
C LYS A 78 -13.13 -12.52 -12.28
N LYS A 79 -14.23 -13.17 -11.85
CA LYS A 79 -15.52 -12.51 -11.60
C LYS A 79 -15.43 -11.57 -10.40
N MET A 80 -14.83 -12.06 -9.30
CA MET A 80 -14.72 -11.28 -8.06
C MET A 80 -13.80 -10.07 -8.22
N LEU A 81 -12.73 -10.19 -9.01
CA LEU A 81 -11.86 -9.09 -9.35
C LEU A 81 -12.61 -7.95 -10.05
N VAL A 82 -13.34 -8.28 -11.12
CA VAL A 82 -14.10 -7.27 -11.89
C VAL A 82 -15.18 -6.61 -11.04
N VAL A 83 -15.95 -7.41 -10.29
CA VAL A 83 -16.97 -6.87 -9.37
C VAL A 83 -16.33 -5.94 -8.34
N ALA A 84 -15.28 -6.39 -7.67
CA ALA A 84 -14.62 -5.60 -6.64
C ALA A 84 -14.07 -4.28 -7.18
N GLU A 85 -13.41 -4.27 -8.34
CA GLU A 85 -12.82 -3.06 -8.91
C GLU A 85 -13.86 -2.08 -9.44
N VAL A 86 -14.93 -2.56 -10.08
CA VAL A 86 -16.05 -1.72 -10.52
C VAL A 86 -16.70 -1.02 -9.32
N PHE A 87 -16.99 -1.78 -8.26
CA PHE A 87 -17.55 -1.20 -7.04
C PHE A 87 -16.55 -0.30 -6.30
N TYR A 88 -15.26 -0.64 -6.29
CA TYR A 88 -14.20 0.19 -5.69
C TYR A 88 -14.14 1.57 -6.35
N ALA A 89 -14.16 1.62 -7.68
CA ALA A 89 -14.17 2.88 -8.44
C ALA A 89 -15.53 3.62 -8.32
N ALA A 90 -16.65 2.90 -8.25
CA ALA A 90 -17.98 3.51 -8.05
C ALA A 90 -18.11 4.13 -6.65
N VAL A 91 -17.58 3.47 -5.62
CA VAL A 91 -17.56 3.99 -4.26
C VAL A 91 -16.69 5.24 -4.14
N LEU A 92 -15.58 5.33 -4.90
CA LEU A 92 -14.81 6.58 -4.99
C LEU A 92 -15.70 7.75 -5.41
N LEU A 93 -16.56 7.58 -6.44
CA LEU A 93 -17.51 8.62 -6.85
C LEU A 93 -18.51 8.93 -5.72
N ALA A 94 -19.03 7.90 -5.03
CA ALA A 94 -19.92 8.11 -3.88
C ALA A 94 -19.25 8.92 -2.76
N MET A 95 -17.94 8.71 -2.53
CA MET A 95 -17.16 9.53 -1.58
C MET A 95 -17.11 11.00 -2.01
N GLY A 96 -16.96 11.28 -3.31
CA GLY A 96 -16.98 12.63 -3.84
C GLY A 96 -18.35 13.32 -3.67
N CYS A 97 -19.42 12.56 -3.84
CA CYS A 97 -20.79 13.07 -3.64
C CYS A 97 -21.23 13.16 -2.18
N SER A 98 -20.35 12.84 -1.22
CA SER A 98 -20.72 12.79 0.21
C SER A 98 -20.85 14.21 0.79
N SER A 99 -22.07 14.59 1.17
CA SER A 99 -22.39 15.87 1.79
C SER A 99 -22.38 15.85 3.33
N THR A 100 -22.24 14.67 3.93
CA THR A 100 -22.21 14.46 5.38
C THR A 100 -21.11 13.52 5.81
N VAL A 101 -20.66 13.66 7.06
CA VAL A 101 -19.67 12.75 7.68
C VAL A 101 -20.16 11.30 7.67
N PHE A 102 -21.45 11.07 7.90
CA PHE A 102 -22.04 9.73 7.90
C PHE A 102 -21.94 9.08 6.52
N HIS A 103 -22.33 9.78 5.44
CA HIS A 103 -22.25 9.27 4.07
C HIS A 103 -20.79 8.96 3.69
N LEU A 104 -19.88 9.88 4.03
CA LEU A 104 -18.45 9.66 3.79
C LEU A 104 -17.93 8.42 4.51
N THR A 105 -18.23 8.28 5.81
CA THR A 105 -17.78 7.13 6.62
C THR A 105 -18.31 5.81 6.06
N LEU A 106 -19.59 5.75 5.69
CA LEU A 106 -20.18 4.56 5.09
C LEU A 106 -19.51 4.21 3.74
N SER A 107 -19.24 5.22 2.91
CA SER A 107 -18.53 5.03 1.63
C SER A 107 -17.11 4.55 1.87
N LEU A 108 -16.38 5.07 2.87
CA LEU A 108 -15.02 4.62 3.23
C LEU A 108 -15.01 3.17 3.72
N VAL A 109 -16.02 2.73 4.49
CA VAL A 109 -16.16 1.30 4.86
C VAL A 109 -16.35 0.46 3.61
N GLY A 110 -17.27 0.82 2.72
CA GLY A 110 -17.48 0.13 1.45
C GLY A 110 -16.22 0.09 0.57
N PHE A 111 -15.49 1.20 0.52
CA PHE A 111 -14.21 1.31 -0.18
C PHE A 111 -13.19 0.30 0.37
N GLY A 112 -13.06 0.22 1.70
CA GLY A 112 -12.20 -0.75 2.37
C GLY A 112 -12.62 -2.21 2.11
N MET A 113 -13.94 -2.50 2.14
CA MET A 113 -14.45 -3.85 1.83
C MET A 113 -14.07 -4.28 0.41
N MET A 114 -14.28 -3.40 -0.56
CA MET A 114 -13.94 -3.70 -1.96
C MET A 114 -12.43 -3.78 -2.17
N ALA A 115 -11.63 -2.96 -1.47
CA ALA A 115 -10.17 -3.04 -1.49
C ALA A 115 -9.66 -4.41 -1.03
N ASN A 116 -10.24 -5.00 0.02
CA ASN A 116 -9.84 -6.33 0.49
C ASN A 116 -10.22 -7.44 -0.51
N LEU A 117 -11.46 -7.45 -1.00
CA LEU A 117 -11.92 -8.42 -1.98
C LEU A 117 -11.08 -8.36 -3.26
N MET A 118 -10.85 -7.16 -3.77
CA MET A 118 -10.02 -6.89 -4.93
C MET A 118 -8.59 -7.39 -4.72
N ASN A 119 -7.98 -7.09 -3.58
CA ASN A 119 -6.60 -7.49 -3.28
C ASN A 119 -6.43 -9.02 -3.40
N ILE A 120 -7.33 -9.80 -2.79
CA ILE A 120 -7.29 -11.27 -2.86
C ILE A 120 -7.51 -11.76 -4.30
N ALA A 121 -8.50 -11.21 -5.00
CA ALA A 121 -8.80 -11.63 -6.37
C ALA A 121 -7.67 -11.29 -7.35
N THR A 122 -7.08 -10.09 -7.23
CA THR A 122 -5.96 -9.63 -8.08
C THR A 122 -4.71 -10.46 -7.86
N ASN A 123 -4.36 -10.73 -6.59
CA ASN A 123 -3.21 -11.58 -6.26
C ASN A 123 -3.42 -13.03 -6.77
N THR A 124 -4.65 -13.55 -6.71
CA THR A 124 -4.97 -14.87 -7.29
C THR A 124 -4.72 -14.87 -8.80
N GLN A 125 -5.22 -13.87 -9.54
CA GLN A 125 -4.95 -13.74 -10.98
C GLN A 125 -3.45 -13.58 -11.28
N ALA A 126 -2.72 -12.81 -10.47
CA ALA A 126 -1.28 -12.66 -10.62
C ALA A 126 -0.53 -13.98 -10.44
N CYS A 127 -0.88 -14.77 -9.41
CA CYS A 127 -0.32 -16.11 -9.19
C CYS A 127 -0.60 -17.05 -10.38
N LEU A 128 -1.81 -17.02 -10.95
CA LEU A 128 -2.15 -17.84 -12.13
C LEU A 128 -1.28 -17.48 -13.33
N VAL A 129 -1.11 -16.17 -13.59
CA VAL A 129 -0.25 -15.69 -14.69
C VAL A 129 1.22 -16.02 -14.41
N GLU A 130 1.70 -15.88 -13.18
CA GLU A 130 3.06 -16.22 -12.79
C GLU A 130 3.36 -17.71 -13.01
N LYS A 131 2.42 -18.60 -12.63
CA LYS A 131 2.52 -20.05 -12.92
C LYS A 131 2.63 -20.31 -14.43
N LEU A 132 1.84 -19.60 -15.27
CA LEU A 132 1.91 -19.72 -16.73
C LEU A 132 3.23 -19.22 -17.32
N TYR A 133 3.84 -18.18 -16.71
CA TYR A 133 5.13 -17.63 -17.13
C TYR A 133 6.32 -18.50 -16.71
N GLY A 134 6.20 -19.29 -15.64
CA GLY A 134 7.29 -20.10 -15.09
C GLY A 134 8.44 -19.28 -14.47
N CYS A 135 8.23 -18.01 -14.18
CA CYS A 135 9.21 -17.13 -13.54
C CYS A 135 8.53 -16.09 -12.63
N ASN A 136 9.24 -15.61 -11.61
CA ASN A 136 8.72 -14.67 -10.63
C ASN A 136 8.47 -13.30 -11.28
N ILE A 137 7.20 -12.88 -11.33
CA ILE A 137 6.77 -11.57 -11.87
C ILE A 137 5.85 -10.78 -10.91
N MET A 138 5.57 -11.33 -9.73
CA MET A 138 4.67 -10.74 -8.74
C MET A 138 5.09 -9.31 -8.34
N SER A 139 6.39 -9.08 -8.10
CA SER A 139 6.92 -7.75 -7.75
C SER A 139 6.62 -6.70 -8.83
N SER A 140 6.63 -7.10 -10.11
CA SER A 140 6.30 -6.18 -11.21
C SER A 140 4.85 -5.74 -11.17
N PHE A 141 3.92 -6.60 -10.78
CA PHE A 141 2.51 -6.26 -10.61
C PHE A 141 2.31 -5.25 -9.46
N HIS A 142 2.93 -5.48 -8.30
CA HIS A 142 2.89 -4.52 -7.20
C HIS A 142 3.56 -3.18 -7.57
N GLY A 143 4.57 -3.20 -8.42
CA GLY A 143 5.16 -2.00 -9.02
C GLY A 143 4.14 -1.19 -9.84
N LEU A 144 3.24 -1.87 -10.59
CA LEU A 144 2.17 -1.21 -11.35
C LEU A 144 1.11 -0.57 -10.43
N TRP A 145 0.81 -1.19 -9.27
CA TRP A 145 -0.03 -0.55 -8.26
C TRP A 145 0.58 0.78 -7.78
N SER A 146 1.88 0.79 -7.48
CA SER A 146 2.58 2.01 -7.06
C SER A 146 2.62 3.07 -8.16
N LEU A 147 2.80 2.64 -9.42
CA LEU A 147 2.74 3.53 -10.58
C LEU A 147 1.33 4.13 -10.76
N GLY A 148 0.28 3.32 -10.55
CA GLY A 148 -1.10 3.79 -10.49
C GLY A 148 -1.30 4.84 -9.39
N GLY A 149 -0.74 4.58 -8.21
CA GLY A 149 -0.74 5.51 -7.08
C GLY A 149 -0.06 6.85 -7.39
N PHE A 150 1.09 6.80 -8.04
CA PHE A 150 1.79 8.00 -8.50
C PHE A 150 0.98 8.77 -9.56
N ALA A 151 0.46 8.06 -10.57
CA ALA A 151 -0.37 8.66 -11.62
C ALA A 151 -1.64 9.30 -11.04
N GLY A 152 -2.33 8.61 -10.12
CA GLY A 152 -3.51 9.14 -9.43
C GLY A 152 -3.22 10.39 -8.60
N GLY A 153 -2.05 10.45 -7.96
CA GLY A 153 -1.58 11.66 -7.26
C GLY A 153 -1.40 12.84 -8.20
N ILE A 154 -0.81 12.62 -9.39
CA ILE A 154 -0.68 13.67 -10.43
C ILE A 154 -2.04 14.10 -10.95
N VAL A 155 -2.91 13.14 -11.33
CA VAL A 155 -4.28 13.43 -11.79
C VAL A 155 -5.04 14.24 -10.73
N GLY A 156 -4.96 13.83 -9.47
CA GLY A 156 -5.57 14.55 -8.36
C GLY A 156 -5.02 15.96 -8.17
N ALA A 157 -3.71 16.16 -8.33
CA ALA A 157 -3.10 17.48 -8.30
C ALA A 157 -3.59 18.37 -9.44
N VAL A 158 -3.69 17.83 -10.66
CA VAL A 158 -4.20 18.57 -11.82
C VAL A 158 -5.66 19.00 -11.60
N PHE A 159 -6.54 18.05 -11.23
CA PHE A 159 -7.97 18.36 -11.01
C PHE A 159 -8.19 19.33 -9.85
N ALA A 160 -7.39 19.25 -8.79
CA ALA A 160 -7.52 20.14 -7.65
C ALA A 160 -7.17 21.61 -7.96
N ASN A 161 -6.41 21.84 -9.03
CA ASN A 161 -6.08 23.17 -9.53
C ASN A 161 -7.04 23.66 -10.63
N THR A 162 -8.17 22.97 -10.81
CA THR A 162 -9.25 23.39 -11.72
C THR A 162 -10.45 23.86 -10.91
N VAL A 163 -11.39 24.53 -11.58
CA VAL A 163 -12.69 24.91 -11.01
C VAL A 163 -13.68 23.74 -10.92
N LEU A 164 -13.26 22.55 -11.37
CA LEU A 164 -14.12 21.37 -11.39
C LEU A 164 -14.29 20.79 -9.98
N PRO A 165 -15.52 20.40 -9.61
CA PRO A 165 -15.78 19.81 -8.31
C PRO A 165 -15.16 18.40 -8.15
N ILE A 166 -15.10 17.91 -6.90
CA ILE A 166 -14.49 16.61 -6.56
C ILE A 166 -15.17 15.47 -7.34
N GLU A 167 -16.49 15.55 -7.52
CA GLU A 167 -17.29 14.55 -8.23
C GLU A 167 -16.86 14.43 -9.71
N ALA A 168 -16.47 15.52 -10.34
CA ALA A 168 -15.97 15.51 -11.73
C ALA A 168 -14.62 14.77 -11.82
N HIS A 169 -13.71 15.00 -10.86
CA HIS A 169 -12.47 14.24 -10.77
C HIS A 169 -12.75 12.74 -10.60
N PHE A 170 -13.51 12.37 -9.59
CA PHE A 170 -13.79 10.97 -9.28
C PHE A 170 -14.63 10.28 -10.36
N GLY A 171 -15.55 11.00 -11.00
CA GLY A 171 -16.30 10.50 -12.17
C GLY A 171 -15.39 10.22 -13.37
N THR A 172 -14.40 11.09 -13.63
CA THR A 172 -13.40 10.87 -14.69
C THR A 172 -12.55 9.63 -14.39
N VAL A 173 -12.11 9.47 -13.13
CA VAL A 173 -11.34 8.28 -12.70
C VAL A 173 -12.19 7.01 -12.82
N LEU A 174 -13.48 7.05 -12.43
CA LEU A 174 -14.41 5.93 -12.62
C LEU A 174 -14.53 5.57 -14.11
N ALA A 175 -14.78 6.55 -14.99
CA ALA A 175 -14.92 6.28 -16.42
C ALA A 175 -13.64 5.68 -17.02
N LEU A 176 -12.47 6.24 -16.68
CA LEU A 176 -11.18 5.71 -17.12
C LEU A 176 -10.94 4.29 -16.60
N SER A 177 -11.25 4.04 -15.31
CA SER A 177 -11.13 2.71 -14.72
C SER A 177 -12.00 1.71 -15.47
N LEU A 178 -13.27 2.02 -15.72
CA LEU A 178 -14.18 1.12 -16.45
C LEU A 178 -13.68 0.81 -17.87
N LEU A 179 -13.11 1.79 -18.57
CA LEU A 179 -12.52 1.58 -19.90
C LEU A 179 -11.31 0.62 -19.85
N ILE A 180 -10.40 0.82 -18.88
CA ILE A 180 -9.22 -0.03 -18.69
C ILE A 180 -9.65 -1.46 -18.34
N LEU A 181 -10.60 -1.62 -17.39
CA LEU A 181 -11.11 -2.91 -16.95
C LEU A 181 -11.80 -3.65 -18.09
N ALA A 182 -12.65 -2.97 -18.87
CA ALA A 182 -13.32 -3.55 -20.02
C ALA A 182 -12.33 -4.05 -21.08
N ALA A 183 -11.27 -3.29 -21.36
CA ALA A 183 -10.22 -3.68 -22.30
C ALA A 183 -9.44 -4.93 -21.84
N GLY A 184 -9.19 -5.06 -20.52
CA GLY A 184 -8.45 -6.19 -19.94
C GLY A 184 -9.27 -7.43 -19.65
N PHE A 185 -10.61 -7.33 -19.52
CA PHE A 185 -11.49 -8.40 -19.03
C PHE A 185 -11.34 -9.74 -19.77
N HIS A 186 -11.27 -9.71 -21.10
CA HIS A 186 -11.20 -10.93 -21.92
C HIS A 186 -9.89 -11.72 -21.71
N PHE A 187 -8.84 -11.04 -21.28
CA PHE A 187 -7.51 -11.64 -21.11
C PHE A 187 -7.24 -12.14 -19.69
N LEU A 188 -8.14 -11.90 -18.74
CA LEU A 188 -8.05 -12.50 -17.40
C LEU A 188 -8.19 -14.03 -17.47
N VAL A 189 -7.44 -14.73 -16.63
CA VAL A 189 -7.42 -16.19 -16.60
C VAL A 189 -8.72 -16.73 -15.98
N ASN A 190 -9.35 -17.70 -16.64
CA ASN A 190 -10.46 -18.45 -16.04
C ASN A 190 -9.89 -19.46 -15.05
N ASP A 191 -10.29 -19.35 -13.80
CA ASP A 191 -9.80 -20.15 -12.68
C ASP A 191 -10.69 -21.34 -12.29
N GLU A 192 -11.61 -21.74 -13.17
CA GLU A 192 -12.47 -22.92 -12.93
C GLU A 192 -11.67 -24.22 -12.66
N GLN A 193 -10.43 -24.29 -13.17
CA GLN A 193 -9.53 -25.42 -12.97
C GLN A 193 -8.61 -25.30 -11.73
N ALA A 194 -8.44 -24.09 -11.17
CA ALA A 194 -7.58 -23.83 -10.00
C ALA A 194 -8.27 -24.09 -8.65
N ARG A 195 -9.56 -24.46 -8.68
CA ARG A 195 -10.39 -24.69 -7.48
C ARG A 195 -10.02 -25.96 -6.68
N ALA A 196 -9.12 -26.81 -7.17
CA ALA A 196 -8.84 -28.12 -6.58
C ALA A 196 -7.71 -28.15 -5.56
N GLU A 197 -6.97 -27.09 -5.37
CA GLU A 197 -5.88 -27.02 -4.38
C GLU A 197 -6.24 -26.02 -3.28
N GLU A 198 -7.17 -26.39 -2.39
CA GLU A 198 -7.32 -25.73 -1.09
C GLU A 198 -6.07 -26.09 -0.24
N GLU A 199 -5.12 -25.16 -0.16
CA GLU A 199 -4.10 -25.24 0.90
C GLU A 199 -4.82 -25.07 2.25
N ASP A 200 -4.72 -26.08 3.10
CA ASP A 200 -5.13 -26.02 4.51
C ASP A 200 -4.63 -24.71 5.14
N VAL A 201 -5.56 -23.84 5.52
CA VAL A 201 -5.22 -22.61 6.26
C VAL A 201 -4.68 -23.05 7.62
N PRO A 202 -3.38 -22.85 7.92
CA PRO A 202 -2.80 -23.34 9.16
C PRO A 202 -3.51 -22.68 10.35
N LYS A 203 -3.97 -23.48 11.31
CA LYS A 203 -4.53 -22.97 12.57
C LYS A 203 -3.46 -22.17 13.32
N PHE A 204 -3.68 -20.86 13.41
CA PHE A 204 -2.75 -19.94 14.04
C PHE A 204 -2.72 -20.14 15.56
N SER A 205 -1.52 -20.31 16.15
CA SER A 205 -1.32 -20.34 17.58
C SER A 205 -0.33 -19.26 18.00
N PHE A 206 -0.78 -18.33 18.81
CA PHE A 206 0.06 -17.23 19.35
C PHE A 206 1.17 -17.69 20.31
N ARG A 207 1.16 -18.95 20.75
CA ARG A 207 2.01 -19.43 21.86
C ARG A 207 3.48 -19.64 21.52
N THR A 208 3.85 -19.57 20.23
CA THR A 208 5.23 -19.85 19.77
C THR A 208 5.69 -18.91 18.67
N ILE A 209 5.43 -17.59 18.83
CA ILE A 209 5.94 -16.61 17.87
C ILE A 209 7.45 -16.44 18.12
N ASP A 210 8.27 -16.79 17.12
CA ASP A 210 9.71 -16.50 17.15
C ASP A 210 9.91 -14.98 17.37
N PRO A 211 10.72 -14.55 18.33
CA PRO A 211 10.98 -13.14 18.58
C PRO A 211 11.46 -12.36 17.35
N VAL A 212 12.12 -13.04 16.40
CA VAL A 212 12.55 -12.40 15.13
C VAL A 212 11.36 -12.06 14.27
N LEU A 213 10.34 -12.95 14.17
CA LEU A 213 9.11 -12.66 13.43
C LEU A 213 8.35 -11.47 14.03
N PHE A 214 8.31 -11.39 15.37
CA PHE A 214 7.71 -10.23 16.03
C PHE A 214 8.47 -8.93 15.71
N LEU A 215 9.81 -8.94 15.76
CA LEU A 215 10.63 -7.78 15.40
C LEU A 215 10.47 -7.37 13.93
N LEU A 216 10.38 -8.34 13.01
CA LEU A 216 10.07 -8.09 11.59
C LEU A 216 8.68 -7.46 11.44
N GLY A 217 7.69 -8.00 12.15
CA GLY A 217 6.34 -7.44 12.20
C GLY A 217 6.31 -6.01 12.71
N LEU A 218 7.10 -5.71 13.76
CA LEU A 218 7.22 -4.37 14.32
C LEU A 218 7.85 -3.38 13.34
N MET A 219 8.88 -3.80 12.57
CA MET A 219 9.44 -2.98 11.49
C MET A 219 8.41 -2.77 10.37
N GLY A 220 7.66 -3.81 10.00
CA GLY A 220 6.57 -3.71 9.05
C GLY A 220 5.44 -2.78 9.53
N PHE A 221 5.07 -2.86 10.82
CA PHE A 221 4.14 -1.93 11.47
C PHE A 221 4.58 -0.48 11.29
N ALA A 222 5.84 -0.18 11.62
CA ALA A 222 6.37 1.17 11.47
C ALA A 222 6.40 1.65 10.02
N GLY A 223 6.76 0.76 9.07
CA GLY A 223 6.71 1.04 7.64
C GLY A 223 5.29 1.37 7.16
N MET A 224 4.32 0.52 7.48
CA MET A 224 2.91 0.70 7.13
C MET A 224 2.29 1.94 7.78
N PHE A 225 2.65 2.25 9.04
CA PHE A 225 2.21 3.47 9.71
C PHE A 225 2.72 4.73 8.99
N CYS A 226 4.02 4.75 8.64
CA CYS A 226 4.61 5.89 7.91
C CYS A 226 4.06 5.99 6.49
N GLU A 227 3.76 4.87 5.84
CA GLU A 227 3.11 4.82 4.52
C GLU A 227 1.72 5.45 4.58
N GLY A 228 0.89 5.05 5.57
CA GLY A 228 -0.41 5.67 5.83
C GLY A 228 -0.30 7.17 6.13
N THR A 229 0.74 7.58 6.86
CA THR A 229 0.99 9.01 7.12
C THR A 229 1.25 9.79 5.83
N VAL A 230 1.98 9.23 4.87
CA VAL A 230 2.18 9.87 3.55
C VAL A 230 0.86 9.97 2.78
N TYR A 231 0.05 8.89 2.77
CA TYR A 231 -1.20 8.86 2.04
C TYR A 231 -2.24 9.84 2.59
N ASP A 232 -2.46 9.81 3.89
CA ASP A 232 -3.60 10.46 4.50
C ASP A 232 -3.29 11.87 5.01
N TRP A 233 -2.05 12.12 5.40
CA TRP A 233 -1.69 13.34 6.11
C TRP A 233 -0.76 14.28 5.36
N SER A 234 -0.08 13.83 4.27
CA SER A 234 0.84 14.73 3.54
C SER A 234 0.12 15.96 2.96
N GLY A 235 -1.02 15.77 2.29
CA GLY A 235 -1.80 16.88 1.76
C GLY A 235 -2.35 17.80 2.85
N VAL A 236 -2.86 17.24 3.96
CA VAL A 236 -3.32 18.02 5.13
C VAL A 236 -2.17 18.79 5.77
N TYR A 237 -0.98 18.19 5.84
CA TYR A 237 0.22 18.84 6.36
C TYR A 237 0.63 20.03 5.49
N PHE A 238 0.62 19.88 4.17
CA PHE A 238 0.94 20.98 3.27
C PHE A 238 -0.09 22.09 3.38
N THR A 239 -1.38 21.78 3.45
CA THR A 239 -2.43 22.79 3.60
C THR A 239 -2.34 23.55 4.93
N SER A 240 -2.11 22.85 6.04
CA SER A 240 -2.23 23.46 7.38
C SER A 240 -0.91 23.98 7.97
N VAL A 241 0.23 23.41 7.59
CA VAL A 241 1.55 23.71 8.19
C VAL A 241 2.48 24.38 7.19
N VAL A 242 2.69 23.80 6.01
CA VAL A 242 3.62 24.35 4.99
C VAL A 242 3.01 25.58 4.33
N LYS A 243 1.71 25.54 4.05
CA LYS A 243 0.91 26.63 3.46
C LYS A 243 1.52 27.19 2.17
N PRO A 244 1.84 26.37 1.18
CA PRO A 244 2.32 26.82 -0.12
C PRO A 244 1.16 27.38 -0.96
N ASP A 245 1.47 27.87 -2.14
CA ASP A 245 0.45 28.16 -3.15
C ASP A 245 -0.36 26.88 -3.43
N GLU A 246 -1.65 27.03 -3.78
CA GLU A 246 -2.61 25.92 -3.93
C GLU A 246 -2.13 24.82 -4.86
N VAL A 247 -1.41 25.19 -5.94
CA VAL A 247 -0.81 24.27 -6.92
C VAL A 247 0.13 23.26 -6.26
N PHE A 248 0.79 23.62 -5.17
CA PHE A 248 1.81 22.79 -4.50
C PHE A 248 1.30 22.04 -3.27
N ILE A 249 0.03 22.14 -2.92
CA ILE A 249 -0.53 21.43 -1.74
C ILE A 249 -0.27 19.92 -1.80
N ARG A 250 -0.22 19.33 -2.99
CA ARG A 250 -0.05 17.88 -3.20
C ARG A 250 1.40 17.48 -3.50
N ALA A 251 2.34 18.43 -3.46
CA ALA A 251 3.75 18.17 -3.80
C ALA A 251 4.37 17.08 -2.90
N GLY A 252 4.08 17.09 -1.59
CA GLY A 252 4.57 16.07 -0.66
C GLY A 252 4.05 14.68 -0.99
N TYR A 253 2.76 14.54 -1.32
CA TYR A 253 2.17 13.27 -1.75
C TYR A 253 2.81 12.75 -3.04
N VAL A 254 2.86 13.58 -4.07
CA VAL A 254 3.41 13.19 -5.39
C VAL A 254 4.88 12.81 -5.28
N ALA A 255 5.68 13.58 -4.53
CA ALA A 255 7.10 13.28 -4.31
C ALA A 255 7.29 11.96 -3.54
N GLY A 256 6.51 11.74 -2.46
CA GLY A 256 6.54 10.52 -1.68
C GLY A 256 6.16 9.29 -2.50
N MET A 257 5.07 9.36 -3.26
CA MET A 257 4.60 8.26 -4.11
C MET A 257 5.56 7.97 -5.26
N GLY A 258 6.09 9.01 -5.91
CA GLY A 258 7.08 8.84 -6.97
C GLY A 258 8.36 8.18 -6.47
N ALA A 259 8.87 8.64 -5.32
CA ALA A 259 10.04 8.06 -4.67
C ALA A 259 9.79 6.61 -4.21
N MET A 260 8.61 6.30 -3.67
CA MET A 260 8.23 4.95 -3.28
C MET A 260 8.15 4.03 -4.51
N THR A 261 7.56 4.48 -5.58
CA THR A 261 7.50 3.72 -6.85
C THR A 261 8.89 3.39 -7.35
N LEU A 262 9.75 4.40 -7.46
CA LEU A 262 11.13 4.22 -7.91
C LEU A 262 11.92 3.30 -6.97
N GLY A 263 11.78 3.51 -5.66
CA GLY A 263 12.43 2.70 -4.64
C GLY A 263 12.05 1.22 -4.72
N ARG A 264 10.80 0.88 -5.01
CA ARG A 264 10.33 -0.51 -5.20
C ARG A 264 11.02 -1.20 -6.38
N PHE A 265 11.23 -0.50 -7.49
CA PHE A 265 11.94 -1.06 -8.65
C PHE A 265 13.45 -1.22 -8.39
N LEU A 266 14.04 -0.40 -7.55
CA LEU A 266 15.47 -0.45 -7.23
C LEU A 266 15.81 -1.38 -6.06
N ALA A 267 14.81 -1.75 -5.25
CA ALA A 267 14.98 -2.48 -4.00
C ALA A 267 15.77 -3.77 -4.12
N ASP A 268 15.40 -4.62 -5.09
CA ASP A 268 16.02 -5.94 -5.27
C ASP A 268 17.51 -5.82 -5.59
N GLY A 269 17.91 -4.84 -6.39
CA GLY A 269 19.31 -4.54 -6.69
C GLY A 269 20.09 -4.10 -5.45
N PHE A 270 19.52 -3.25 -4.61
CA PHE A 270 20.15 -2.80 -3.36
C PHE A 270 20.23 -3.94 -2.34
N VAL A 271 19.19 -4.75 -2.19
CA VAL A 271 19.20 -5.91 -1.28
C VAL A 271 20.25 -6.92 -1.70
N THR A 272 20.36 -7.22 -3.00
CA THR A 272 21.37 -8.14 -3.52
C THR A 272 22.78 -7.62 -3.27
N ARG A 273 23.02 -6.32 -3.45
CA ARG A 273 24.36 -5.73 -3.33
C ARG A 273 24.81 -5.46 -1.90
N TYR A 274 23.89 -5.02 -1.03
CA TYR A 274 24.25 -4.53 0.30
C TYR A 274 23.69 -5.38 1.45
N GLY A 275 22.79 -6.33 1.14
CA GLY A 275 22.10 -7.17 2.11
C GLY A 275 20.88 -6.50 2.74
N ALA A 276 19.88 -7.31 3.07
CA ALA A 276 18.58 -6.89 3.55
C ALA A 276 18.63 -6.01 4.81
N ALA A 277 19.47 -6.36 5.79
CA ALA A 277 19.56 -5.64 7.05
C ALA A 277 20.14 -4.21 6.90
N ARG A 278 21.13 -4.02 6.02
CA ARG A 278 21.66 -2.68 5.73
C ARG A 278 20.64 -1.83 5.00
N VAL A 279 19.93 -2.40 4.03
CA VAL A 279 18.87 -1.69 3.30
C VAL A 279 17.76 -1.27 4.26
N LEU A 280 17.27 -2.15 5.14
CA LEU A 280 16.28 -1.81 6.18
C LEU A 280 16.77 -0.69 7.11
N LYS A 281 18.04 -0.72 7.52
CA LYS A 281 18.63 0.36 8.34
C LYS A 281 18.59 1.70 7.60
N VAL A 282 18.98 1.72 6.32
CA VAL A 282 18.93 2.93 5.48
C VAL A 282 17.49 3.38 5.30
N CYS A 283 16.54 2.47 5.04
CA CYS A 283 15.11 2.78 4.97
C CYS A 283 14.63 3.50 6.23
N GLY A 284 14.94 2.98 7.40
CA GLY A 284 14.56 3.61 8.67
C GLY A 284 15.18 5.01 8.85
N LEU A 285 16.45 5.20 8.48
CA LEU A 285 17.11 6.51 8.52
C LEU A 285 16.51 7.50 7.53
N LEU A 286 16.14 7.05 6.33
CA LEU A 286 15.46 7.89 5.34
C LEU A 286 14.09 8.36 5.84
N ILE A 287 13.31 7.48 6.49
CA ILE A 287 12.04 7.85 7.13
C ILE A 287 12.28 8.87 8.24
N LEU A 288 13.22 8.61 9.15
CA LEU A 288 13.54 9.51 10.25
C LEU A 288 13.95 10.89 9.73
N CYS A 289 14.98 10.94 8.88
CA CYS A 289 15.51 12.21 8.36
C CYS A 289 14.47 12.94 7.51
N GLY A 290 13.68 12.21 6.72
CA GLY A 290 12.65 12.79 5.86
C GLY A 290 11.53 13.46 6.66
N LEU A 291 10.97 12.76 7.66
CA LEU A 291 9.93 13.35 8.52
C LEU A 291 10.46 14.50 9.36
N LEU A 292 11.67 14.38 9.91
CA LEU A 292 12.30 15.48 10.66
C LEU A 292 12.61 16.68 9.75
N LEU A 293 13.12 16.47 8.54
CA LEU A 293 13.35 17.53 7.57
C LEU A 293 12.05 18.28 7.25
N ALA A 294 10.97 17.54 6.97
CA ALA A 294 9.67 18.12 6.66
C ALA A 294 9.11 18.93 7.84
N THR A 295 9.32 18.46 9.08
CA THR A 295 8.71 19.06 10.27
C THR A 295 9.56 20.14 10.93
N LEU A 296 10.88 20.04 10.90
CA LEU A 296 11.77 21.06 11.46
C LEU A 296 11.86 22.28 10.53
N LEU A 297 11.84 22.05 9.22
CA LEU A 297 11.90 23.08 8.18
C LEU A 297 10.64 22.99 7.29
N PRO A 298 9.49 23.50 7.75
CA PRO A 298 8.21 23.33 7.07
C PRO A 298 8.03 24.32 5.90
N TYR A 299 8.99 24.36 4.98
CA TYR A 299 8.91 25.11 3.74
C TYR A 299 8.62 24.18 2.58
N LEU A 300 8.08 24.69 1.48
CA LEU A 300 7.69 23.91 0.31
C LEU A 300 8.78 22.93 -0.14
N VAL A 301 10.00 23.41 -0.36
CA VAL A 301 11.11 22.59 -0.90
C VAL A 301 11.55 21.54 0.12
N THR A 302 11.79 21.93 1.35
CA THR A 302 12.31 21.03 2.41
C THR A 302 11.27 19.99 2.82
N ALA A 303 10.00 20.38 2.91
CA ALA A 303 8.92 19.44 3.19
C ALA A 303 8.75 18.44 2.03
N THR A 304 8.77 18.90 0.77
CA THR A 304 8.68 18.03 -0.42
C THR A 304 9.86 17.04 -0.46
N LEU A 305 11.10 17.52 -0.23
CA LEU A 305 12.27 16.65 -0.14
C LEU A 305 12.18 15.68 1.05
N GLY A 306 11.62 16.13 2.18
CA GLY A 306 11.35 15.28 3.32
C GLY A 306 10.43 14.11 2.98
N PHE A 307 9.29 14.38 2.35
CA PHE A 307 8.34 13.33 1.91
C PHE A 307 8.92 12.44 0.81
N LEU A 308 9.79 12.96 -0.07
CA LEU A 308 10.54 12.17 -1.04
C LEU A 308 11.46 11.16 -0.35
N LEU A 309 12.22 11.58 0.67
CA LEU A 309 13.07 10.69 1.47
C LEU A 309 12.23 9.61 2.18
N VAL A 310 11.09 10.00 2.76
CA VAL A 310 10.15 9.05 3.37
C VAL A 310 9.69 8.03 2.36
N GLY A 311 9.30 8.45 1.15
CA GLY A 311 8.88 7.57 0.06
C GLY A 311 9.93 6.50 -0.26
N PHE A 312 11.19 6.87 -0.40
CA PHE A 312 12.28 5.90 -0.56
C PHE A 312 12.41 4.97 0.65
N GLY A 313 12.28 5.48 1.87
CA GLY A 313 12.39 4.69 3.10
C GLY A 313 11.30 3.64 3.25
N ILE A 314 10.04 3.99 2.96
CA ILE A 314 8.92 3.05 3.08
C ILE A 314 8.87 2.03 1.94
N SER A 315 9.44 2.36 0.76
CA SER A 315 9.33 1.57 -0.47
C SER A 315 9.67 0.08 -0.28
N SER A 316 10.66 -0.22 0.53
CA SER A 316 11.26 -1.55 0.64
C SER A 316 11.16 -2.15 2.04
N SER A 317 10.77 -1.35 3.05
CA SER A 317 10.77 -1.78 4.46
C SER A 317 9.85 -3.01 4.68
N VAL A 318 8.63 -2.96 4.19
CA VAL A 318 7.64 -4.06 4.35
C VAL A 318 7.98 -5.28 3.48
N PRO A 319 8.24 -5.15 2.17
CA PRO A 319 8.60 -6.30 1.33
C PRO A 319 9.82 -7.05 1.82
N ILE A 320 10.85 -6.35 2.31
CA ILE A 320 12.05 -7.00 2.85
C ILE A 320 11.72 -7.79 4.12
N CYS A 321 10.89 -7.26 5.03
CA CYS A 321 10.46 -7.97 6.23
C CYS A 321 9.74 -9.28 5.88
N TYR A 322 8.86 -9.26 4.86
CA TYR A 322 8.16 -10.47 4.39
C TYR A 322 9.13 -11.48 3.76
N SER A 323 10.07 -11.00 2.94
CA SER A 323 11.09 -11.87 2.33
C SER A 323 11.98 -12.56 3.37
N ILE A 324 12.39 -11.83 4.42
CA ILE A 324 13.17 -12.41 5.53
C ILE A 324 12.32 -13.44 6.29
N ALA A 325 11.07 -13.09 6.64
CA ALA A 325 10.16 -13.96 7.37
C ALA A 325 9.97 -15.31 6.65
N GLY A 326 9.73 -15.27 5.32
CA GLY A 326 9.55 -16.47 4.52
C GLY A 326 10.80 -17.37 4.43
N LYS A 327 11.98 -16.84 4.72
CA LYS A 327 13.27 -17.57 4.64
C LYS A 327 13.79 -18.06 5.99
N LEU A 328 13.24 -17.59 7.12
CA LEU A 328 13.74 -17.94 8.47
C LEU A 328 13.68 -19.43 8.80
N GLY A 329 12.72 -20.18 8.26
CA GLY A 329 12.62 -21.63 8.43
C GLY A 329 12.23 -22.12 9.84
N THR A 330 11.91 -21.21 10.77
CA THR A 330 11.42 -21.53 12.12
C THR A 330 10.00 -22.10 12.12
N VAL A 331 9.20 -21.66 11.15
CA VAL A 331 7.84 -22.15 10.84
C VAL A 331 7.67 -22.18 9.32
N LYS A 332 6.56 -22.76 8.83
CA LYS A 332 6.24 -22.71 7.38
C LYS A 332 6.25 -21.26 6.91
N ALA A 333 6.80 -21.00 5.71
CA ALA A 333 6.95 -19.66 5.16
C ALA A 333 5.62 -18.88 5.13
N SER A 334 4.51 -19.54 4.77
CA SER A 334 3.16 -18.94 4.77
C SER A 334 2.76 -18.44 6.16
N ILE A 335 3.03 -19.22 7.22
CA ILE A 335 2.73 -18.84 8.60
C ILE A 335 3.59 -17.64 9.02
N ALA A 336 4.90 -17.68 8.73
CA ALA A 336 5.82 -16.61 9.06
C ALA A 336 5.40 -15.28 8.42
N ILE A 337 5.07 -15.29 7.13
CA ILE A 337 4.58 -14.13 6.39
C ILE A 337 3.25 -13.65 6.95
N THR A 338 2.32 -14.55 7.29
CA THR A 338 1.03 -14.17 7.89
C THR A 338 1.21 -13.45 9.22
N ILE A 339 2.10 -13.94 10.10
CA ILE A 339 2.39 -13.28 11.39
C ILE A 339 2.91 -11.85 11.14
N VAL A 340 3.94 -11.72 10.30
CA VAL A 340 4.58 -10.43 10.04
C VAL A 340 3.61 -9.47 9.35
N SER A 341 2.82 -9.94 8.38
CA SER A 341 1.85 -9.09 7.67
C SER A 341 0.70 -8.64 8.56
N SER A 342 0.21 -9.50 9.46
CA SER A 342 -0.85 -9.13 10.41
C SER A 342 -0.38 -8.02 11.35
N ILE A 343 0.82 -8.13 11.92
CA ILE A 343 1.40 -7.09 12.78
C ILE A 343 1.64 -5.80 11.97
N SER A 344 2.16 -5.92 10.75
CA SER A 344 2.41 -4.78 9.86
C SER A 344 1.13 -4.03 9.52
N PHE A 345 0.06 -4.75 9.18
CA PHE A 345 -1.23 -4.17 8.84
C PHE A 345 -1.84 -3.34 9.98
N PHE A 346 -1.53 -3.73 11.23
CA PHE A 346 -1.97 -2.96 12.39
C PHE A 346 -1.41 -1.53 12.39
N GLY A 347 -0.23 -1.32 11.80
CA GLY A 347 0.35 0.02 11.61
C GLY A 347 -0.50 0.88 10.66
N PHE A 348 -0.97 0.30 9.55
CA PHE A 348 -1.86 0.98 8.64
C PHE A 348 -3.24 1.27 9.25
N LEU A 349 -3.74 0.34 10.08
CA LEU A 349 -5.01 0.48 10.80
C LEU A 349 -4.98 1.64 11.80
N VAL A 350 -3.95 1.71 12.64
CA VAL A 350 -3.90 2.69 13.74
C VAL A 350 -3.25 4.01 13.35
N GLY A 351 -2.51 4.05 12.24
CA GLY A 351 -1.78 5.23 11.77
C GLY A 351 -2.64 6.49 11.67
N PRO A 352 -3.71 6.49 10.83
CA PRO A 352 -4.54 7.66 10.64
C PRO A 352 -5.16 8.22 11.92
N PRO A 353 -5.82 7.42 12.79
CA PRO A 353 -6.41 7.94 14.01
C PRO A 353 -5.35 8.41 15.02
N VAL A 354 -4.23 7.72 15.16
CA VAL A 354 -3.17 8.14 16.09
C VAL A 354 -2.59 9.48 15.68
N ILE A 355 -2.26 9.68 14.39
CA ILE A 355 -1.81 10.98 13.89
C ILE A 355 -2.88 12.06 14.10
N GLY A 356 -4.15 11.74 13.80
CA GLY A 356 -5.24 12.69 13.95
C GLY A 356 -5.45 13.15 15.39
N TRP A 357 -5.47 12.22 16.35
CA TRP A 357 -5.64 12.55 17.77
C TRP A 357 -4.42 13.26 18.36
N LEU A 358 -3.22 12.82 18.01
CA LEU A 358 -2.01 13.55 18.38
C LEU A 358 -2.00 14.97 17.81
N ALA A 359 -2.45 15.11 16.56
CA ALA A 359 -2.51 16.42 15.90
C ALA A 359 -3.54 17.35 16.52
N GLU A 360 -4.63 16.81 17.08
CA GLU A 360 -5.62 17.62 17.79
C GLU A 360 -5.05 18.22 19.09
N VAL A 361 -4.22 17.44 19.81
CA VAL A 361 -3.66 17.85 21.11
C VAL A 361 -2.40 18.70 20.93
N SER A 362 -1.51 18.33 20.01
CA SER A 362 -0.15 18.90 19.89
C SER A 362 0.13 19.59 18.55
N GLY A 363 -0.84 19.59 17.65
CA GLY A 363 -0.68 20.06 16.27
C GLY A 363 -0.05 19.02 15.34
N LEU A 364 -0.41 19.12 14.05
CA LEU A 364 -0.01 18.14 13.03
C LEU A 364 1.51 18.06 12.84
N ARG A 365 2.21 19.19 13.00
CA ARG A 365 3.68 19.25 12.93
C ARG A 365 4.32 18.34 13.99
N MET A 366 3.85 18.38 15.22
CA MET A 366 4.37 17.55 16.32
C MET A 366 3.98 16.08 16.12
N ALA A 367 2.75 15.80 15.72
CA ALA A 367 2.29 14.44 15.47
C ALA A 367 3.15 13.71 14.41
N ILE A 368 3.47 14.38 13.30
CA ILE A 368 4.35 13.84 12.26
C ILE A 368 5.81 13.74 12.76
N SER A 369 6.27 14.67 13.58
CA SER A 369 7.61 14.58 14.21
C SER A 369 7.73 13.35 15.11
N ILE A 370 6.68 13.00 15.87
CA ILE A 370 6.65 11.79 16.69
C ILE A 370 6.70 10.54 15.81
N ALA A 371 6.00 10.54 14.68
CA ALA A 371 6.05 9.42 13.72
C ALA A 371 7.47 9.16 13.19
N ALA A 372 8.36 10.16 13.16
CA ALA A 372 9.76 9.99 12.78
C ALA A 372 10.51 9.00 13.69
N CYS A 373 10.10 8.84 14.95
CA CYS A 373 10.66 7.85 15.88
C CYS A 373 10.47 6.41 15.38
N LEU A 374 9.43 6.14 14.55
CA LEU A 374 9.23 4.84 13.94
C LEU A 374 10.33 4.51 12.92
N GLY A 375 10.84 5.52 12.20
CA GLY A 375 12.02 5.37 11.34
C GLY A 375 13.26 4.98 12.14
N LEU A 376 13.49 5.63 13.30
CA LEU A 376 14.57 5.26 14.21
C LEU A 376 14.41 3.84 14.74
N MET A 377 13.18 3.43 15.07
CA MET A 377 12.88 2.07 15.51
C MET A 377 13.23 1.04 14.42
N ILE A 378 12.86 1.28 13.15
CA ILE A 378 13.24 0.40 12.04
C ILE A 378 14.76 0.25 11.96
N ALA A 379 15.50 1.38 11.97
CA ALA A 379 16.96 1.38 11.86
C ALA A 379 17.64 0.63 13.03
N PHE A 380 17.11 0.80 14.25
CA PHE A 380 17.62 0.13 15.46
C PHE A 380 17.35 -1.38 15.44
N VAL A 381 16.08 -1.78 15.14
CA VAL A 381 15.68 -3.18 15.09
C VAL A 381 16.42 -3.92 13.96
N ALA A 382 16.56 -3.30 12.78
CA ALA A 382 17.33 -3.87 11.67
C ALA A 382 18.78 -4.19 12.07
N THR A 383 19.41 -3.34 12.91
CA THR A 383 20.77 -3.59 13.41
C THR A 383 20.83 -4.79 14.37
N LYS A 384 19.79 -5.01 15.20
CA LYS A 384 19.72 -6.15 16.12
C LYS A 384 19.43 -7.47 15.37
N VAL A 385 18.54 -7.42 14.40
CA VAL A 385 18.13 -8.59 13.60
C VAL A 385 19.25 -9.03 12.65
N SER A 386 20.10 -8.09 12.18
CA SER A 386 21.25 -8.36 11.31
C SER A 386 22.17 -9.48 11.85
N LYS A 387 22.47 -9.46 13.14
CA LYS A 387 23.34 -10.48 13.77
C LYS A 387 22.76 -11.87 13.71
N ARG A 388 21.43 -12.02 13.80
CA ARG A 388 20.76 -13.33 13.73
C ARG A 388 20.60 -13.84 12.30
N ILE A 389 20.32 -12.95 11.35
CA ILE A 389 20.18 -13.32 9.93
C ILE A 389 21.53 -13.80 9.35
N SER A 390 22.66 -13.18 9.73
CA SER A 390 23.99 -13.59 9.27
C SER A 390 24.40 -14.97 9.84
N ILE A 391 24.06 -15.27 11.09
CA ILE A 391 24.37 -16.55 11.71
C ILE A 391 23.62 -17.71 11.02
N ASP A 392 22.36 -17.50 10.63
CA ASP A 392 21.54 -18.52 9.93
C ASP A 392 21.99 -18.76 8.48
N THR A 393 22.49 -17.74 7.79
CA THR A 393 23.08 -17.88 6.45
C THR A 393 24.40 -18.62 6.46
N ASP A 394 25.25 -18.36 7.44
CA ASP A 394 26.56 -19.04 7.57
C ASP A 394 26.41 -20.50 8.03
N SER A 395 25.43 -20.80 8.89
CA SER A 395 25.15 -22.17 9.31
C SER A 395 24.61 -23.07 8.20
N ARG A 396 23.85 -22.50 7.26
CA ARG A 396 23.34 -23.23 6.07
C ARG A 396 24.39 -23.38 4.97
N ALA A 397 25.29 -22.39 4.79
CA ALA A 397 26.40 -22.50 3.85
C ALA A 397 27.44 -23.55 4.26
N ASN A 398 27.56 -23.83 5.56
CA ASN A 398 28.47 -24.89 6.11
C ASN A 398 27.82 -26.28 6.20
N ALA A 399 26.54 -26.44 5.83
CA ALA A 399 25.79 -27.68 5.84
C ALA A 399 25.68 -28.37 4.46
N PHE A 400 26.27 -27.80 3.43
CA PHE A 400 26.46 -28.33 2.08
C PHE A 400 27.96 -28.36 1.75
#